data_86625e326e8eb9737a1aa9639f5d9526
#
_entry.id   86625e326e8eb9737a1aa9639f5d9526
#
_cell.length_a   1.000
_cell.length_b   1.000
_cell.length_c   1.000
_cell.angle_alpha   90.00
_cell.angle_beta   90.00
_cell.angle_gamma   90.00
#
_symmetry.space_group_name_H-M   'P 1'
#
loop_
_entity.id
_entity.type
_entity.pdbx_description
1 polymer ?
#
loop_
_entity_poly.entity_id
_entity_poly.type
_entity_poly.pdbx_seq_one_letter_code
_entity_poly.pdbx_strand_id
1 'polypeptide(L)'
;DLNILNDIRVEILGKKGQLTEVLKGMKDVAPEDRPKVGQWVNETREAVEKLLDERVKRFEAEALKHKYESEKIDVTMPAKRSKKGNLHPVTQVKDQLSEIFTSMGFEVYEGTEIENDYYNFTALNTPKDHPARDMQDTFYLSPEFLLRTQTSAGQIHVMEAKKPPIKVVSPGKVFRSDDDATHSPMFTQMEGLVVDKGITLCDLKGMLDQLVKKMFGKNVTTRLRPSYFPFTEPSVEVDVSCFQCHGKGCSLCKGTGWIEVLGAGVVNKKVLEGCGIDTNEYSGFAFGIGLERIAMLKYGINNIKLLFESDLRVLDQIDDK
;
A
#
# COMPACT_ATOMS: atom_id res chain seq x y z
N ASP A 1 32.08 38.56 32.58
CA ASP A 1 30.72 39.04 32.32
C ASP A 1 30.83 40.38 31.57
N LEU A 2 30.10 40.54 30.48
CA LEU A 2 30.09 41.72 29.60
C LEU A 2 29.63 42.98 30.38
N ASN A 3 28.75 42.83 31.37
CA ASN A 3 28.28 43.95 32.20
C ASN A 3 29.42 44.53 33.03
N ILE A 4 30.23 43.64 33.64
CA ILE A 4 31.40 44.07 34.41
C ILE A 4 32.43 44.81 33.55
N LEU A 5 32.65 44.32 32.30
CA LEU A 5 33.53 45.00 31.37
C LEU A 5 33.01 46.39 30.97
N ASN A 6 31.70 46.53 30.83
CA ASN A 6 31.10 47.84 30.54
C ASN A 6 31.19 48.78 31.74
N ASP A 7 31.02 48.29 32.97
CA ASP A 7 31.21 49.06 34.19
C ASP A 7 32.66 49.54 34.31
N ILE A 8 33.63 48.68 34.05
CA ILE A 8 35.06 49.03 34.01
C ILE A 8 35.34 50.09 32.94
N ARG A 9 34.72 49.95 31.75
CA ARG A 9 34.81 50.93 30.68
C ARG A 9 34.33 52.32 31.09
N VAL A 10 33.20 52.34 31.77
CA VAL A 10 32.61 53.60 32.29
C VAL A 10 33.47 54.18 33.42
N GLU A 11 34.00 53.33 34.30
CA GLU A 11 34.84 53.77 35.43
C GLU A 11 36.17 54.39 34.96
N ILE A 12 36.79 53.82 33.90
CA ILE A 12 38.10 54.30 33.42
C ILE A 12 37.95 55.37 32.36
N LEU A 13 37.11 55.13 31.32
CA LEU A 13 37.00 55.96 30.12
C LEU A 13 35.80 56.86 30.09
N GLY A 14 34.90 56.78 31.06
CA GLY A 14 33.67 57.56 31.13
C GLY A 14 33.88 59.06 31.35
N LYS A 15 32.84 59.89 31.22
CA LYS A 15 32.88 61.30 31.39
C LYS A 15 33.34 61.76 32.81
N LYS A 16 33.18 60.87 33.78
CA LYS A 16 33.67 61.06 35.18
C LYS A 16 34.71 60.01 35.53
N GLY A 17 35.26 59.30 34.53
CA GLY A 17 36.23 58.20 34.70
C GLY A 17 37.63 58.74 35.03
N GLN A 18 38.43 57.78 35.56
CA GLN A 18 39.75 58.07 36.09
C GLN A 18 40.66 58.82 35.08
N LEU A 19 40.69 58.44 33.82
CA LEU A 19 41.48 59.12 32.79
C LEU A 19 40.95 60.54 32.47
N THR A 20 39.66 60.77 32.58
CA THR A 20 39.06 62.06 32.36
C THR A 20 39.37 63.01 33.53
N GLU A 21 39.49 62.50 34.73
CA GLU A 21 39.92 63.25 35.90
C GLU A 21 41.38 63.72 35.83
N VAL A 22 42.25 62.82 35.36
CA VAL A 22 43.66 63.14 35.07
C VAL A 22 43.76 64.26 34.06
N LEU A 23 42.94 64.22 32.99
CA LEU A 23 42.91 65.29 31.95
C LEU A 23 42.41 66.65 32.53
N LYS A 24 41.45 66.60 33.45
CA LYS A 24 40.99 67.83 34.14
C LYS A 24 42.07 68.41 35.03
N GLY A 25 42.85 67.59 35.70
CA GLY A 25 43.99 67.99 36.54
C GLY A 25 45.18 68.55 35.76
N MET A 26 45.18 68.49 34.43
CA MET A 26 46.26 69.08 33.60
C MET A 26 46.42 70.62 33.79
N LYS A 27 45.44 71.26 34.34
CA LYS A 27 45.54 72.72 34.68
C LYS A 27 46.59 72.99 35.73
N ASP A 28 46.85 72.04 36.61
CA ASP A 28 47.80 72.19 37.73
C ASP A 28 49.20 71.68 37.38
N VAL A 29 49.44 71.22 36.15
CA VAL A 29 50.71 70.73 35.64
C VAL A 29 51.48 71.90 34.99
N ALA A 30 52.80 71.94 35.19
CA ALA A 30 53.68 72.91 34.55
C ALA A 30 53.52 72.96 33.02
N PRO A 31 53.50 74.09 32.37
CA PRO A 31 53.24 74.28 30.94
C PRO A 31 54.13 73.41 30.04
N GLU A 32 55.39 73.12 30.44
CA GLU A 32 56.37 72.37 29.70
C GLU A 32 56.08 70.86 29.69
N ASP A 33 55.37 70.34 30.70
CA ASP A 33 55.08 68.89 30.84
C ASP A 33 53.67 68.51 30.34
N ARG A 34 52.78 69.45 30.09
CA ARG A 34 51.40 69.21 29.58
C ARG A 34 51.37 68.39 28.33
N PRO A 35 52.23 68.59 27.29
CA PRO A 35 52.20 67.73 26.10
C PRO A 35 52.55 66.32 26.39
N LYS A 36 53.53 66.03 27.28
CA LYS A 36 53.93 64.69 27.69
C LYS A 36 52.81 63.94 28.44
N VAL A 37 52.17 64.66 29.40
CA VAL A 37 51.05 64.05 30.14
C VAL A 37 49.85 63.76 29.23
N GLY A 38 49.54 64.68 28.28
CA GLY A 38 48.50 64.46 27.27
C GLY A 38 48.81 63.26 26.37
N GLN A 39 50.08 63.05 25.97
CA GLN A 39 50.51 61.90 25.20
C GLN A 39 50.32 60.63 26.01
N TRP A 40 50.78 60.56 27.23
CA TRP A 40 50.63 59.36 28.10
C TRP A 40 49.17 58.98 28.38
N VAL A 41 48.33 59.97 28.57
CA VAL A 41 46.88 59.74 28.76
C VAL A 41 46.26 59.14 27.51
N ASN A 42 46.62 59.66 26.34
CA ASN A 42 46.13 59.07 25.05
C ASN A 42 46.65 57.67 24.82
N GLU A 43 47.94 57.43 25.01
CA GLU A 43 48.53 56.10 24.89
C GLU A 43 47.88 55.11 25.87
N THR A 44 47.63 55.51 27.11
CA THR A 44 46.94 54.69 28.11
C THR A 44 45.49 54.43 27.70
N ARG A 45 44.81 55.46 27.18
CA ARG A 45 43.44 55.32 26.70
C ARG A 45 43.32 54.29 25.56
N GLU A 46 44.17 54.42 24.55
CA GLU A 46 44.20 53.48 23.41
C GLU A 46 44.52 52.04 23.87
N ALA A 47 45.47 51.88 24.79
CA ALA A 47 45.81 50.60 25.34
C ALA A 47 44.65 49.96 26.13
N VAL A 48 43.95 50.76 26.95
CA VAL A 48 42.77 50.27 27.71
C VAL A 48 41.61 49.96 26.80
N GLU A 49 41.33 50.82 25.77
CA GLU A 49 40.27 50.54 24.79
C GLU A 49 40.54 49.25 24.04
N LYS A 50 41.77 49.05 23.56
CA LYS A 50 42.18 47.81 22.86
C LYS A 50 41.99 46.58 23.75
N LEU A 51 42.46 46.61 24.98
CA LEU A 51 42.28 45.48 25.92
C LEU A 51 40.83 45.17 26.21
N LEU A 52 40.01 46.17 26.38
CA LEU A 52 38.57 46.00 26.61
C LEU A 52 37.90 45.38 25.38
N ASP A 53 38.19 45.86 24.19
CA ASP A 53 37.61 45.34 22.94
C ASP A 53 38.07 43.90 22.67
N GLU A 54 39.32 43.54 22.95
CA GLU A 54 39.81 42.18 22.88
C GLU A 54 39.07 41.25 23.86
N ARG A 55 38.81 41.74 25.09
CA ARG A 55 38.04 40.98 26.10
C ARG A 55 36.58 40.84 25.73
N VAL A 56 35.93 41.86 25.21
CA VAL A 56 34.54 41.77 24.70
C VAL A 56 34.44 40.72 23.63
N LYS A 57 35.29 40.79 22.61
CA LYS A 57 35.31 39.78 21.51
C LYS A 57 35.51 38.36 22.04
N ARG A 58 36.36 38.18 23.04
CA ARG A 58 36.60 36.88 23.65
C ARG A 58 35.35 36.34 24.35
N PHE A 59 34.68 37.17 25.18
CA PHE A 59 33.43 36.77 25.85
C PHE A 59 32.28 36.51 24.89
N GLU A 60 32.16 37.30 23.84
CA GLU A 60 31.17 37.03 22.78
C GLU A 60 31.43 35.69 22.06
N ALA A 61 32.69 35.40 21.75
CA ALA A 61 33.07 34.12 21.12
C ALA A 61 32.83 32.92 22.06
N GLU A 62 33.14 33.08 23.37
CA GLU A 62 32.87 32.02 24.37
C GLU A 62 31.35 31.83 24.57
N ALA A 63 30.57 32.89 24.62
CA ALA A 63 29.10 32.80 24.70
C ALA A 63 28.49 32.15 23.47
N LEU A 64 28.99 32.50 22.27
CA LEU A 64 28.53 31.88 21.01
C LEU A 64 28.89 30.40 20.94
N LYS A 65 30.09 30.04 21.37
CA LYS A 65 30.52 28.63 21.45
C LYS A 65 29.61 27.83 22.41
N HIS A 66 29.36 28.38 23.60
CA HIS A 66 28.47 27.73 24.57
C HIS A 66 27.04 27.58 24.04
N LYS A 67 26.54 28.59 23.31
CA LYS A 67 25.25 28.53 22.63
C LYS A 67 25.21 27.41 21.60
N TYR A 68 26.23 27.30 20.75
CA TYR A 68 26.30 26.24 19.75
C TYR A 68 26.40 24.83 20.38
N GLU A 69 27.11 24.71 21.50
CA GLU A 69 27.18 23.45 22.22
C GLU A 69 25.85 23.05 22.87
N SER A 70 25.12 24.03 23.42
CA SER A 70 23.82 23.80 24.07
C SER A 70 22.67 23.56 23.07
N GLU A 71 22.76 24.16 21.89
CA GLU A 71 21.77 24.02 20.82
C GLU A 71 22.10 22.89 19.81
N LYS A 72 23.16 22.11 20.08
CA LYS A 72 23.56 21.01 19.20
C LYS A 72 22.48 19.96 19.11
N ILE A 73 21.95 19.76 17.91
CA ILE A 73 20.96 18.73 17.61
C ILE A 73 21.63 17.58 16.93
N ASP A 74 21.33 16.36 17.34
CA ASP A 74 21.78 15.17 16.62
C ASP A 74 20.95 14.99 15.34
N VAL A 75 21.52 15.42 14.23
CA VAL A 75 20.88 15.32 12.91
C VAL A 75 20.82 13.89 12.37
N THR A 76 21.49 12.94 13.04
CA THR A 76 21.43 11.51 12.66
C THR A 76 20.24 10.81 13.28
N MET A 77 19.56 11.41 14.27
CA MET A 77 18.34 10.85 14.81
C MET A 77 17.26 10.80 13.74
N PRO A 78 16.63 9.62 13.51
CA PRO A 78 15.56 9.52 12.54
C PRO A 78 14.39 10.41 12.95
N ALA A 79 13.83 11.12 11.97
CA ALA A 79 12.62 11.89 12.17
C ALA A 79 11.48 10.98 12.67
N LYS A 80 10.63 11.50 13.56
CA LYS A 80 9.39 10.83 13.95
C LYS A 80 8.55 10.66 12.67
N ARG A 81 8.52 9.44 12.12
CA ARG A 81 7.68 9.14 10.97
C ARG A 81 6.21 9.29 11.40
N SER A 82 5.45 10.12 10.72
CA SER A 82 3.99 10.06 10.82
C SER A 82 3.56 8.67 10.33
N LYS A 83 2.80 7.93 11.15
CA LYS A 83 2.21 6.67 10.69
C LYS A 83 1.25 6.99 9.55
N LYS A 84 1.61 6.57 8.34
CA LYS A 84 0.67 6.53 7.21
C LYS A 84 -0.14 5.25 7.34
N GLY A 85 -1.44 5.33 7.13
CA GLY A 85 -2.26 4.11 7.05
C GLY A 85 -1.88 3.33 5.79
N ASN A 86 -1.97 2.00 5.87
CA ASN A 86 -1.75 1.10 4.75
C ASN A 86 -3.10 0.64 4.19
N LEU A 87 -3.16 0.42 2.87
CA LEU A 87 -4.32 -0.20 2.25
C LEU A 87 -4.47 -1.65 2.74
N HIS A 88 -5.71 -2.07 2.92
CA HIS A 88 -6.01 -3.45 3.31
C HIS A 88 -5.46 -4.45 2.27
N PRO A 89 -4.86 -5.60 2.68
CA PRO A 89 -4.23 -6.55 1.76
C PRO A 89 -5.13 -7.02 0.61
N VAL A 90 -6.41 -7.27 0.89
CA VAL A 90 -7.39 -7.67 -0.14
C VAL A 90 -7.66 -6.53 -1.12
N THR A 91 -7.69 -5.28 -0.65
CA THR A 91 -7.81 -4.11 -1.53
C THR A 91 -6.60 -3.99 -2.45
N GLN A 92 -5.38 -4.13 -1.92
CA GLN A 92 -4.16 -4.11 -2.74
C GLN A 92 -4.17 -5.19 -3.82
N VAL A 93 -4.60 -6.42 -3.47
CA VAL A 93 -4.72 -7.53 -4.44
C VAL A 93 -5.81 -7.24 -5.48
N LYS A 94 -6.97 -6.70 -5.06
CA LYS A 94 -8.05 -6.31 -5.97
C LYS A 94 -7.58 -5.28 -6.99
N ASP A 95 -6.91 -4.24 -6.52
CA ASP A 95 -6.43 -3.15 -7.36
C ASP A 95 -5.35 -3.65 -8.32
N GLN A 96 -4.39 -4.45 -7.85
CA GLN A 96 -3.36 -5.05 -8.68
C GLN A 96 -3.96 -5.97 -9.77
N LEU A 97 -4.92 -6.84 -9.43
CA LEU A 97 -5.59 -7.70 -10.41
C LEU A 97 -6.39 -6.88 -11.42
N SER A 98 -7.11 -5.86 -10.96
CA SER A 98 -7.87 -4.95 -11.83
C SER A 98 -6.96 -4.24 -12.84
N GLU A 99 -5.79 -3.75 -12.39
CA GLU A 99 -4.78 -3.14 -13.25
C GLU A 99 -4.24 -4.14 -14.28
N ILE A 100 -3.90 -5.37 -13.85
CA ILE A 100 -3.42 -6.42 -14.74
C ILE A 100 -4.46 -6.74 -15.81
N PHE A 101 -5.73 -6.97 -15.43
CA PHE A 101 -6.78 -7.31 -16.38
C PHE A 101 -7.13 -6.14 -17.30
N THR A 102 -7.20 -4.92 -16.79
CA THR A 102 -7.41 -3.73 -17.61
C THR A 102 -6.28 -3.55 -18.63
N SER A 103 -5.01 -3.82 -18.24
CA SER A 103 -3.87 -3.81 -19.17
C SER A 103 -3.95 -4.89 -20.26
N MET A 104 -4.75 -5.93 -20.05
CA MET A 104 -5.04 -6.98 -21.01
C MET A 104 -6.31 -6.70 -21.84
N GLY A 105 -6.95 -5.53 -21.64
CA GLY A 105 -8.15 -5.11 -22.34
C GLY A 105 -9.47 -5.63 -21.76
N PHE A 106 -9.50 -6.00 -20.47
CA PHE A 106 -10.75 -6.32 -19.79
C PHE A 106 -11.42 -5.04 -19.30
N GLU A 107 -12.74 -5.01 -19.36
CA GLU A 107 -13.57 -4.03 -18.65
C GLU A 107 -13.85 -4.53 -17.22
N VAL A 108 -14.00 -3.62 -16.27
CA VAL A 108 -14.41 -3.96 -14.90
C VAL A 108 -15.92 -3.73 -14.78
N TYR A 109 -16.64 -4.76 -14.35
CA TYR A 109 -18.07 -4.72 -14.08
C TYR A 109 -18.36 -4.96 -12.61
N GLU A 110 -18.98 -4.00 -11.93
CA GLU A 110 -19.41 -4.16 -10.54
C GLU A 110 -20.89 -4.56 -10.50
N GLY A 111 -21.15 -5.78 -10.05
CA GLY A 111 -22.52 -6.29 -9.87
C GLY A 111 -23.04 -6.04 -8.45
N THR A 112 -24.35 -6.32 -8.25
CA THR A 112 -25.04 -6.20 -6.97
C THR A 112 -24.68 -7.33 -5.99
N GLU A 113 -24.64 -7.05 -4.70
CA GLU A 113 -24.43 -8.09 -3.66
C GLU A 113 -25.69 -8.91 -3.38
N ILE A 114 -26.87 -8.28 -3.52
CA ILE A 114 -28.18 -8.98 -3.48
C ILE A 114 -28.54 -9.34 -4.90
N GLU A 115 -28.75 -10.63 -5.15
CA GLU A 115 -28.99 -11.14 -6.48
C GLU A 115 -30.26 -12.00 -6.53
N ASN A 116 -30.85 -12.13 -7.72
CA ASN A 116 -31.94 -13.02 -7.96
C ASN A 116 -31.45 -14.46 -8.10
N ASP A 117 -32.21 -15.43 -7.57
CA ASP A 117 -31.89 -16.87 -7.68
C ASP A 117 -31.65 -17.31 -9.12
N TYR A 118 -32.38 -16.74 -10.06
CA TYR A 118 -32.20 -17.03 -11.49
C TYR A 118 -30.77 -16.72 -11.96
N TYR A 119 -30.25 -15.52 -11.68
CA TYR A 119 -28.93 -15.11 -12.11
C TYR A 119 -27.79 -15.80 -11.34
N ASN A 120 -28.01 -16.05 -10.04
CA ASN A 120 -27.00 -16.70 -9.22
C ASN A 120 -26.86 -18.20 -9.51
N PHE A 121 -27.92 -18.86 -10.00
CA PHE A 121 -27.95 -20.30 -10.20
C PHE A 121 -28.49 -20.74 -11.56
N THR A 122 -29.75 -20.46 -11.88
CA THR A 122 -30.45 -21.05 -13.03
C THR A 122 -29.78 -20.69 -14.35
N ALA A 123 -29.49 -19.39 -14.56
CA ALA A 123 -28.80 -18.91 -15.75
C ALA A 123 -27.37 -19.46 -15.89
N LEU A 124 -26.78 -19.92 -14.79
CA LEU A 124 -25.46 -20.55 -14.73
C LEU A 124 -25.53 -22.08 -14.83
N ASN A 125 -26.55 -22.61 -15.51
CA ASN A 125 -26.78 -24.03 -15.70
C ASN A 125 -26.90 -24.84 -14.40
N THR A 126 -27.41 -24.21 -13.33
CA THR A 126 -27.68 -24.84 -12.02
C THR A 126 -29.16 -24.73 -11.69
N PRO A 127 -30.03 -25.61 -12.30
CA PRO A 127 -31.46 -25.59 -12.05
C PRO A 127 -31.80 -25.96 -10.60
N LYS A 128 -33.09 -25.79 -10.21
CA LYS A 128 -33.52 -25.92 -8.80
C LYS A 128 -33.18 -27.27 -8.15
N ASP A 129 -33.20 -28.34 -8.94
CA ASP A 129 -32.93 -29.71 -8.45
C ASP A 129 -31.47 -30.14 -8.65
N HIS A 130 -30.56 -29.22 -8.97
CA HIS A 130 -29.17 -29.55 -9.23
C HIS A 130 -28.40 -29.72 -7.90
N PRO A 131 -27.66 -30.84 -7.69
CA PRO A 131 -26.95 -31.12 -6.43
C PRO A 131 -25.92 -30.03 -6.05
N ALA A 132 -25.38 -29.29 -7.02
CA ALA A 132 -24.44 -28.19 -6.75
C ALA A 132 -25.06 -27.04 -5.93
N ARG A 133 -26.39 -26.92 -5.85
CA ARG A 133 -27.05 -25.95 -4.97
C ARG A 133 -26.89 -26.32 -3.50
N ASP A 134 -27.00 -27.61 -3.17
CA ASP A 134 -26.86 -28.11 -1.79
C ASP A 134 -25.41 -28.00 -1.28
N MET A 135 -24.44 -27.93 -2.20
CA MET A 135 -23.03 -27.74 -1.87
C MET A 135 -22.67 -26.29 -1.53
N GLN A 136 -23.57 -25.35 -1.77
CA GLN A 136 -23.36 -23.92 -1.48
C GLN A 136 -24.42 -23.46 -0.47
N ASP A 137 -24.06 -23.49 0.80
CA ASP A 137 -24.89 -22.94 1.86
C ASP A 137 -25.14 -21.46 1.61
N THR A 138 -26.35 -21.13 1.17
CA THR A 138 -26.72 -19.82 0.63
C THR A 138 -27.56 -19.03 1.62
N PHE A 139 -27.24 -17.75 1.80
CA PHE A 139 -28.07 -16.82 2.57
C PHE A 139 -29.22 -16.28 1.71
N TYR A 140 -30.40 -16.86 1.85
CA TYR A 140 -31.63 -16.37 1.23
C TYR A 140 -32.27 -15.24 2.05
N LEU A 141 -32.62 -14.14 1.37
CA LEU A 141 -33.40 -13.03 1.94
C LEU A 141 -34.89 -13.24 1.71
N SER A 142 -35.26 -13.90 0.62
CA SER A 142 -36.60 -14.33 0.24
C SER A 142 -36.47 -15.54 -0.69
N PRO A 143 -37.60 -16.19 -1.10
CA PRO A 143 -37.55 -17.30 -2.08
C PRO A 143 -36.91 -16.93 -3.42
N GLU A 144 -36.84 -15.64 -3.77
CA GLU A 144 -36.38 -15.16 -5.05
C GLU A 144 -35.01 -14.41 -4.96
N PHE A 145 -34.69 -13.88 -3.78
CA PHE A 145 -33.49 -13.07 -3.57
C PHE A 145 -32.56 -13.65 -2.52
N LEU A 146 -31.27 -13.53 -2.78
CA LEU A 146 -30.20 -14.06 -1.93
C LEU A 146 -28.99 -13.12 -1.91
N LEU A 147 -28.10 -13.34 -0.96
CA LEU A 147 -26.76 -12.80 -1.02
C LEU A 147 -25.94 -13.67 -2.00
N ARG A 148 -25.39 -13.08 -3.05
CA ARG A 148 -24.69 -13.81 -4.12
C ARG A 148 -23.59 -14.70 -3.56
N THR A 149 -23.53 -15.95 -4.01
CA THR A 149 -22.52 -16.93 -3.59
C THR A 149 -21.25 -16.88 -4.45
N GLN A 150 -21.32 -16.16 -5.57
CA GLN A 150 -20.25 -15.97 -6.57
C GLN A 150 -20.53 -14.70 -7.36
N THR A 151 -19.51 -14.15 -8.02
CA THR A 151 -19.67 -12.97 -8.87
C THR A 151 -20.10 -13.32 -10.31
N SER A 152 -20.33 -14.61 -10.63
CA SER A 152 -20.70 -15.12 -11.95
C SER A 152 -22.02 -14.54 -12.48
N ALA A 153 -22.94 -14.13 -11.62
CA ALA A 153 -24.17 -13.44 -12.04
C ALA A 153 -23.86 -12.20 -12.90
N GLY A 154 -22.78 -11.48 -12.58
CA GLY A 154 -22.31 -10.34 -13.37
C GLY A 154 -21.96 -10.72 -14.81
N GLN A 155 -21.50 -11.93 -15.07
CA GLN A 155 -21.22 -12.44 -16.42
C GLN A 155 -22.51 -12.55 -17.23
N ILE A 156 -23.58 -13.04 -16.62
CA ILE A 156 -24.92 -13.17 -17.27
C ILE A 156 -25.44 -11.79 -17.61
N HIS A 157 -25.43 -10.86 -16.65
CA HIS A 157 -25.89 -9.48 -16.88
C HIS A 157 -25.14 -8.79 -18.03
N VAL A 158 -23.83 -9.00 -18.12
CA VAL A 158 -23.01 -8.45 -19.22
C VAL A 158 -23.37 -9.09 -20.56
N MET A 159 -23.52 -10.43 -20.60
CA MET A 159 -23.88 -11.16 -21.83
C MET A 159 -25.27 -10.81 -22.35
N GLU A 160 -26.22 -10.52 -21.46
CA GLU A 160 -27.56 -10.03 -21.84
C GLU A 160 -27.55 -8.58 -22.34
N ALA A 161 -26.64 -7.75 -21.78
CA ALA A 161 -26.56 -6.32 -22.13
C ALA A 161 -25.69 -6.03 -23.37
N LYS A 162 -24.72 -6.89 -23.68
CA LYS A 162 -23.73 -6.66 -24.74
C LYS A 162 -23.61 -7.88 -25.66
N LYS A 163 -23.38 -7.61 -26.96
CA LYS A 163 -23.00 -8.66 -27.92
C LYS A 163 -21.49 -8.91 -27.90
N PRO A 164 -21.04 -10.14 -28.20
CA PRO A 164 -19.62 -10.40 -28.39
C PRO A 164 -18.98 -9.49 -29.45
N PRO A 165 -17.69 -9.11 -29.33
CA PRO A 165 -16.74 -9.65 -28.34
C PRO A 165 -16.93 -9.08 -26.92
N ILE A 166 -16.86 -9.95 -25.92
CA ILE A 166 -16.98 -9.59 -24.50
C ILE A 166 -15.69 -9.95 -23.79
N LYS A 167 -15.17 -9.05 -22.96
CA LYS A 167 -13.99 -9.26 -22.16
C LYS A 167 -14.11 -8.47 -20.86
N VAL A 168 -14.52 -9.14 -19.78
CA VAL A 168 -14.93 -8.49 -18.53
C VAL A 168 -14.38 -9.22 -17.33
N VAL A 169 -14.06 -8.45 -16.25
CA VAL A 169 -13.84 -8.98 -14.90
C VAL A 169 -14.84 -8.37 -13.94
N SER A 170 -15.35 -9.18 -13.02
CA SER A 170 -16.33 -8.77 -12.02
C SER A 170 -15.77 -9.01 -10.61
N PRO A 171 -15.15 -8.00 -9.97
CA PRO A 171 -14.75 -8.07 -8.57
C PRO A 171 -15.94 -7.82 -7.65
N GLY A 172 -15.98 -8.49 -6.50
CA GLY A 172 -16.99 -8.19 -5.49
C GLY A 172 -17.03 -9.15 -4.34
N LYS A 173 -17.75 -8.75 -3.30
CA LYS A 173 -18.02 -9.59 -2.14
C LYS A 173 -19.00 -10.69 -2.51
N VAL A 174 -18.80 -11.87 -1.92
CA VAL A 174 -19.65 -13.04 -2.03
C VAL A 174 -19.88 -13.64 -0.65
N PHE A 175 -20.96 -14.41 -0.50
CA PHE A 175 -21.46 -14.83 0.79
C PHE A 175 -21.79 -16.33 0.76
N ARG A 176 -21.24 -17.08 1.74
CA ARG A 176 -21.51 -18.50 1.96
C ARG A 176 -21.54 -18.75 3.46
N SER A 177 -22.34 -19.69 3.94
CA SER A 177 -22.46 -19.90 5.39
C SER A 177 -21.31 -20.65 6.04
N ASP A 178 -20.24 -20.92 5.29
CA ASP A 178 -19.02 -21.56 5.78
C ASP A 178 -18.24 -20.64 6.74
N ASP A 179 -17.82 -21.16 7.90
CA ASP A 179 -16.99 -20.44 8.87
C ASP A 179 -15.98 -21.37 9.55
N ASP A 180 -14.71 -21.33 9.08
CA ASP A 180 -13.61 -22.05 9.69
C ASP A 180 -12.29 -21.23 9.61
N ALA A 181 -11.12 -21.86 9.85
CA ALA A 181 -9.82 -21.17 9.79
C ALA A 181 -9.41 -20.75 8.37
N THR A 182 -10.05 -21.30 7.35
CA THR A 182 -9.75 -21.09 5.92
C THR A 182 -10.91 -20.49 5.15
N HIS A 183 -12.10 -20.45 5.74
CA HIS A 183 -13.33 -19.93 5.15
C HIS A 183 -13.95 -18.84 6.04
N SER A 184 -14.54 -17.85 5.41
CA SER A 184 -15.30 -16.78 6.05
C SER A 184 -16.69 -16.71 5.40
N PRO A 185 -17.75 -16.38 6.16
CA PRO A 185 -19.09 -16.20 5.61
C PRO A 185 -19.16 -15.12 4.53
N MET A 186 -18.24 -14.19 4.52
CA MET A 186 -18.06 -13.19 3.48
C MET A 186 -16.59 -13.22 3.03
N PHE A 187 -16.37 -13.25 1.73
CA PHE A 187 -15.04 -13.10 1.12
C PHE A 187 -15.17 -12.38 -0.23
N THR A 188 -14.05 -12.06 -0.84
CA THR A 188 -14.02 -11.30 -2.10
C THR A 188 -13.58 -12.22 -3.25
N GLN A 189 -14.33 -12.22 -4.33
CA GLN A 189 -13.96 -12.88 -5.58
C GLN A 189 -13.72 -11.85 -6.70
N MET A 190 -12.93 -12.25 -7.68
CA MET A 190 -12.87 -11.63 -8.99
C MET A 190 -13.03 -12.71 -10.03
N GLU A 191 -14.09 -12.63 -10.80
CA GLU A 191 -14.34 -13.56 -11.90
C GLU A 191 -14.20 -12.86 -13.24
N GLY A 192 -13.70 -13.57 -14.23
CA GLY A 192 -13.53 -13.04 -15.57
C GLY A 192 -14.23 -13.91 -16.62
N LEU A 193 -14.69 -13.22 -17.66
CA LEU A 193 -15.35 -13.80 -18.83
C LEU A 193 -14.73 -13.23 -20.10
N VAL A 194 -14.45 -14.13 -21.04
CA VAL A 194 -14.14 -13.77 -22.42
C VAL A 194 -15.07 -14.55 -23.33
N VAL A 195 -15.77 -13.84 -24.25
CA VAL A 195 -16.58 -14.45 -25.30
C VAL A 195 -16.21 -13.80 -26.63
N ASP A 196 -15.75 -14.62 -27.55
CA ASP A 196 -15.38 -14.17 -28.91
C ASP A 196 -15.43 -15.38 -29.88
N LYS A 197 -15.11 -15.15 -31.14
CA LYS A 197 -15.03 -16.22 -32.16
C LYS A 197 -13.85 -17.13 -31.91
N GLY A 198 -14.11 -18.46 -31.88
CA GLY A 198 -13.06 -19.45 -31.83
C GLY A 198 -12.23 -19.53 -30.54
N ILE A 199 -12.78 -19.05 -29.43
CA ILE A 199 -12.14 -19.12 -28.12
C ILE A 199 -12.00 -20.58 -27.65
N THR A 200 -10.84 -20.94 -27.14
CA THR A 200 -10.48 -22.31 -26.75
C THR A 200 -9.91 -22.38 -25.33
N LEU A 201 -9.74 -23.58 -24.79
CA LEU A 201 -9.03 -23.84 -23.53
C LEU A 201 -7.55 -23.39 -23.60
N CYS A 202 -6.95 -23.38 -24.79
CA CYS A 202 -5.57 -22.91 -24.99
C CYS A 202 -5.47 -21.38 -24.77
N ASP A 203 -6.48 -20.61 -25.22
CA ASP A 203 -6.55 -19.17 -25.00
C ASP A 203 -6.69 -18.85 -23.51
N LEU A 204 -7.56 -19.59 -22.80
CA LEU A 204 -7.67 -19.52 -21.33
C LEU A 204 -6.31 -19.76 -20.67
N LYS A 205 -5.63 -20.87 -21.05
CA LYS A 205 -4.32 -21.20 -20.48
C LYS A 205 -3.29 -20.11 -20.75
N GLY A 206 -3.24 -19.59 -21.98
CA GLY A 206 -2.31 -18.51 -22.35
C GLY A 206 -2.54 -17.22 -21.56
N MET A 207 -3.79 -16.85 -21.33
CA MET A 207 -4.16 -15.69 -20.52
C MET A 207 -3.78 -15.90 -19.04
N LEU A 208 -4.08 -17.08 -18.48
CA LEU A 208 -3.73 -17.43 -17.11
C LEU A 208 -2.22 -17.50 -16.87
N ASP A 209 -1.44 -18.01 -17.82
CA ASP A 209 0.04 -18.00 -17.75
C ASP A 209 0.59 -16.56 -17.66
N GLN A 210 -0.02 -15.62 -18.38
CA GLN A 210 0.36 -14.20 -18.30
C GLN A 210 -0.03 -13.59 -16.94
N LEU A 211 -1.24 -13.84 -16.45
CA LEU A 211 -1.73 -13.39 -15.16
C LEU A 211 -0.79 -13.85 -14.05
N VAL A 212 -0.51 -15.14 -13.98
CA VAL A 212 0.30 -15.76 -12.93
C VAL A 212 1.74 -15.23 -12.92
N LYS A 213 2.33 -15.00 -14.09
CA LYS A 213 3.66 -14.38 -14.22
C LYS A 213 3.69 -12.93 -13.74
N LYS A 214 2.62 -12.17 -13.98
CA LYS A 214 2.51 -10.77 -13.48
C LYS A 214 2.29 -10.74 -11.98
N MET A 215 1.55 -11.70 -11.41
CA MET A 215 1.23 -11.77 -9.98
C MET A 215 2.36 -12.33 -9.12
N PHE A 216 2.99 -13.44 -9.56
CA PHE A 216 3.91 -14.22 -8.72
C PHE A 216 5.33 -14.30 -9.28
N GLY A 217 5.60 -13.67 -10.42
CA GLY A 217 6.91 -13.59 -11.02
C GLY A 217 7.11 -14.49 -12.25
N LYS A 218 8.12 -14.15 -13.06
CA LYS A 218 8.34 -14.72 -14.41
C LYS A 218 8.61 -16.23 -14.44
N ASN A 219 9.08 -16.79 -13.34
CA ASN A 219 9.47 -18.20 -13.25
C ASN A 219 8.33 -19.14 -12.81
N VAL A 220 7.14 -18.60 -12.54
CA VAL A 220 5.98 -19.38 -12.12
C VAL A 220 5.26 -19.91 -13.36
N THR A 221 4.88 -21.18 -13.30
CA THR A 221 4.16 -21.90 -14.37
C THR A 221 2.80 -22.37 -13.89
N THR A 222 1.85 -22.54 -14.80
CA THR A 222 0.52 -23.07 -14.49
C THR A 222 0.41 -24.54 -14.86
N ARG A 223 -0.44 -25.26 -14.11
CA ARG A 223 -0.91 -26.61 -14.41
C ARG A 223 -2.42 -26.63 -14.32
N LEU A 224 -3.08 -27.24 -15.31
CA LEU A 224 -4.52 -27.43 -15.33
C LEU A 224 -4.83 -28.86 -14.83
N ARG A 225 -5.74 -28.97 -13.86
CA ARG A 225 -6.30 -30.25 -13.41
C ARG A 225 -7.78 -30.30 -13.79
N PRO A 226 -8.30 -31.44 -14.32
CA PRO A 226 -9.72 -31.61 -14.56
C PRO A 226 -10.55 -31.34 -13.30
N SER A 227 -11.67 -30.61 -13.46
CA SER A 227 -12.62 -30.32 -12.40
C SER A 227 -14.05 -30.29 -12.99
N TYR A 228 -15.03 -30.01 -12.19
CA TYR A 228 -16.41 -29.86 -12.61
C TYR A 228 -17.06 -28.58 -12.04
N PHE A 229 -17.56 -27.76 -12.95
CA PHE A 229 -18.44 -26.63 -12.62
C PHE A 229 -19.64 -26.65 -13.58
N PRO A 230 -20.89 -26.43 -13.11
CA PRO A 230 -22.09 -26.53 -13.96
C PRO A 230 -22.08 -25.59 -15.17
N PHE A 231 -21.44 -24.43 -15.01
CA PHE A 231 -21.40 -23.34 -16.01
C PHE A 231 -20.21 -23.39 -16.95
N THR A 232 -19.29 -24.36 -16.80
CA THR A 232 -18.15 -24.57 -17.71
C THR A 232 -18.00 -26.02 -18.12
N GLU A 233 -17.54 -26.28 -19.38
CA GLU A 233 -17.24 -27.61 -19.91
C GLU A 233 -16.28 -27.48 -21.10
N PRO A 234 -15.02 -27.95 -20.99
CA PRO A 234 -14.40 -28.59 -19.82
C PRO A 234 -14.12 -27.57 -18.72
N SER A 235 -14.17 -28.07 -17.47
CA SER A 235 -13.81 -27.32 -16.27
C SER A 235 -12.42 -27.75 -15.78
N VAL A 236 -11.68 -26.80 -15.23
CA VAL A 236 -10.34 -27.04 -14.70
C VAL A 236 -10.10 -26.27 -13.41
N GLU A 237 -9.36 -26.85 -12.51
CA GLU A 237 -8.66 -26.16 -11.46
C GLU A 237 -7.25 -25.78 -11.92
N VAL A 238 -6.79 -24.63 -11.52
CA VAL A 238 -5.51 -24.05 -11.94
C VAL A 238 -4.57 -24.00 -10.76
N ASP A 239 -3.51 -24.77 -10.86
CA ASP A 239 -2.40 -24.74 -9.92
C ASP A 239 -1.26 -23.90 -10.48
N VAL A 240 -0.56 -23.21 -9.58
CA VAL A 240 0.72 -22.54 -9.89
C VAL A 240 1.87 -23.28 -9.24
N SER A 241 3.04 -23.33 -9.92
CA SER A 241 4.24 -23.84 -9.28
C SER A 241 4.58 -22.98 -8.07
N CYS A 242 4.91 -23.62 -6.95
CA CYS A 242 5.15 -22.91 -5.71
C CYS A 242 6.29 -21.90 -5.88
N PHE A 243 5.98 -20.63 -5.73
CA PHE A 243 6.93 -19.52 -5.89
C PHE A 243 7.94 -19.45 -4.74
N GLN A 244 7.65 -20.03 -3.57
CA GLN A 244 8.57 -20.06 -2.44
C GLN A 244 9.64 -21.15 -2.58
N CYS A 245 9.28 -22.37 -2.95
CA CYS A 245 10.20 -23.50 -3.04
C CYS A 245 10.58 -23.88 -4.49
N HIS A 246 10.06 -23.15 -5.46
CA HIS A 246 10.30 -23.39 -6.90
C HIS A 246 10.04 -24.86 -7.30
N GLY A 247 8.93 -25.42 -6.80
CA GLY A 247 8.49 -26.78 -7.13
C GLY A 247 9.13 -27.92 -6.30
N LYS A 248 10.06 -27.60 -5.37
CA LYS A 248 10.75 -28.62 -4.56
C LYS A 248 9.92 -29.20 -3.41
N GLY A 249 8.84 -28.54 -3.04
CA GLY A 249 8.02 -28.88 -1.88
C GLY A 249 8.44 -28.10 -0.63
N CYS A 250 7.46 -27.49 0.05
CA CYS A 250 7.63 -26.77 1.31
C CYS A 250 6.33 -26.75 2.11
N SER A 251 6.31 -26.13 3.29
CA SER A 251 5.11 -26.01 4.12
C SER A 251 3.96 -25.28 3.41
N LEU A 252 4.25 -24.23 2.63
CA LEU A 252 3.24 -23.45 1.89
C LEU A 252 2.48 -24.31 0.87
N CYS A 253 3.19 -25.14 0.10
CA CYS A 253 2.59 -26.04 -0.88
C CYS A 253 2.31 -27.46 -0.32
N LYS A 254 2.43 -27.64 1.00
CA LYS A 254 2.23 -28.94 1.69
C LYS A 254 3.04 -30.09 1.04
N GLY A 255 4.27 -29.80 0.62
CA GLY A 255 5.18 -30.78 0.02
C GLY A 255 4.94 -31.09 -1.47
N THR A 256 3.87 -30.59 -2.08
CA THR A 256 3.48 -30.95 -3.46
C THR A 256 4.25 -30.21 -4.55
N GLY A 257 4.84 -29.05 -4.23
CA GLY A 257 5.45 -28.14 -5.21
C GLY A 257 4.43 -27.27 -5.99
N TRP A 258 3.11 -27.46 -5.77
CA TRP A 258 2.02 -26.78 -6.47
C TRP A 258 1.03 -26.16 -5.49
N ILE A 259 0.42 -25.06 -5.88
CA ILE A 259 -0.57 -24.32 -5.09
C ILE A 259 -1.79 -24.07 -5.97
N GLU A 260 -2.95 -24.55 -5.56
CA GLU A 260 -4.22 -24.24 -6.21
C GLU A 260 -4.59 -22.78 -5.96
N VAL A 261 -4.95 -22.06 -7.03
CA VAL A 261 -5.23 -20.63 -6.95
C VAL A 261 -6.60 -20.24 -7.48
N LEU A 262 -7.16 -20.96 -8.47
CA LEU A 262 -8.44 -20.60 -9.09
C LEU A 262 -9.10 -21.76 -9.83
N GLY A 263 -10.42 -21.63 -10.03
CA GLY A 263 -11.19 -22.46 -10.94
C GLY A 263 -11.44 -21.75 -12.27
N ALA A 264 -11.50 -22.51 -13.37
CA ALA A 264 -11.71 -21.96 -14.71
C ALA A 264 -12.33 -22.99 -15.66
N GLY A 265 -12.70 -22.57 -16.85
CA GLY A 265 -13.16 -23.50 -17.89
C GLY A 265 -13.68 -22.80 -19.14
N VAL A 266 -14.00 -23.57 -20.13
CA VAL A 266 -14.74 -23.10 -21.31
C VAL A 266 -16.21 -22.94 -20.91
N VAL A 267 -16.84 -21.81 -21.25
CA VAL A 267 -18.24 -21.55 -20.88
C VAL A 267 -19.16 -22.57 -21.51
N ASN A 268 -20.04 -23.16 -20.69
CA ASN A 268 -21.00 -24.13 -21.17
C ASN A 268 -21.93 -23.51 -22.22
N LYS A 269 -22.18 -24.22 -23.33
CA LYS A 269 -23.02 -23.71 -24.43
C LYS A 269 -24.41 -23.30 -23.96
N LYS A 270 -25.00 -24.02 -23.03
CA LYS A 270 -26.33 -23.68 -22.46
C LYS A 270 -26.36 -22.29 -21.80
N VAL A 271 -25.23 -21.89 -21.18
CA VAL A 271 -25.11 -20.55 -20.56
C VAL A 271 -25.06 -19.47 -21.64
N LEU A 272 -24.28 -19.67 -22.70
CA LEU A 272 -24.21 -18.72 -23.83
C LEU A 272 -25.56 -18.62 -24.57
N GLU A 273 -26.19 -19.75 -24.87
CA GLU A 273 -27.49 -19.83 -25.52
C GLU A 273 -28.59 -19.18 -24.68
N GLY A 274 -28.57 -19.37 -23.34
CA GLY A 274 -29.46 -18.71 -22.40
C GLY A 274 -29.38 -17.20 -22.43
N CYS A 275 -28.23 -16.64 -22.77
CA CYS A 275 -28.00 -15.20 -22.97
C CYS A 275 -28.20 -14.75 -24.44
N GLY A 276 -28.72 -15.61 -25.32
CA GLY A 276 -28.98 -15.30 -26.73
C GLY A 276 -27.73 -15.19 -27.60
N ILE A 277 -26.62 -15.82 -27.21
CA ILE A 277 -25.35 -15.86 -27.98
C ILE A 277 -25.34 -17.11 -28.87
N ASP A 278 -25.06 -16.96 -30.16
CA ASP A 278 -24.95 -18.05 -31.12
C ASP A 278 -23.66 -18.87 -30.87
N THR A 279 -23.84 -20.08 -30.35
CA THR A 279 -22.74 -21.00 -30.03
C THR A 279 -22.09 -21.69 -31.24
N ASN A 280 -22.63 -21.50 -32.45
CA ASN A 280 -21.97 -21.89 -33.69
C ASN A 280 -20.89 -20.88 -34.12
N GLU A 281 -21.05 -19.61 -33.71
CA GLU A 281 -20.12 -18.54 -34.07
C GLU A 281 -19.18 -18.18 -32.90
N TYR A 282 -19.72 -18.19 -31.66
CA TYR A 282 -19.02 -17.73 -30.49
C TYR A 282 -18.78 -18.84 -29.48
N SER A 283 -17.65 -18.75 -28.81
CA SER A 283 -17.29 -19.54 -27.64
C SER A 283 -16.65 -18.65 -26.59
N GLY A 284 -16.44 -19.15 -25.39
CA GLY A 284 -15.85 -18.33 -24.35
C GLY A 284 -15.20 -19.15 -23.26
N PHE A 285 -14.43 -18.49 -22.43
CA PHE A 285 -13.93 -19.04 -21.18
C PHE A 285 -14.24 -18.14 -20.00
N ALA A 286 -14.32 -18.75 -18.82
CA ALA A 286 -14.49 -18.06 -17.56
C ALA A 286 -13.50 -18.58 -16.52
N PHE A 287 -13.19 -17.74 -15.53
CA PHE A 287 -12.34 -18.09 -14.38
C PHE A 287 -12.77 -17.31 -13.14
N GLY A 288 -12.48 -17.85 -11.96
CA GLY A 288 -12.84 -17.21 -10.68
C GLY A 288 -11.71 -17.33 -9.66
N ILE A 289 -11.31 -16.19 -9.09
CA ILE A 289 -10.18 -16.04 -8.16
C ILE A 289 -10.71 -15.54 -6.82
N GLY A 290 -10.38 -16.24 -5.71
CA GLY A 290 -10.59 -15.75 -4.34
C GLY A 290 -9.46 -14.79 -3.94
N LEU A 291 -9.79 -13.54 -3.65
CA LEU A 291 -8.81 -12.48 -3.39
C LEU A 291 -8.10 -12.68 -2.06
N GLU A 292 -8.81 -13.14 -1.03
CA GLU A 292 -8.22 -13.48 0.27
C GLU A 292 -7.17 -14.58 0.12
N ARG A 293 -7.44 -15.60 -0.72
CA ARG A 293 -6.49 -16.67 -0.99
C ARG A 293 -5.19 -16.14 -1.58
N ILE A 294 -5.30 -15.22 -2.54
CA ILE A 294 -4.13 -14.56 -3.15
C ILE A 294 -3.40 -13.68 -2.12
N ALA A 295 -4.14 -12.90 -1.31
CA ALA A 295 -3.55 -12.06 -0.27
C ALA A 295 -2.82 -12.91 0.78
N MET A 296 -3.43 -13.99 1.25
CA MET A 296 -2.79 -14.92 2.19
C MET A 296 -1.50 -15.51 1.62
N LEU A 297 -1.50 -15.92 0.36
CA LEU A 297 -0.31 -16.45 -0.31
C LEU A 297 0.78 -15.40 -0.49
N LYS A 298 0.40 -14.18 -0.92
CA LYS A 298 1.33 -13.10 -1.22
C LYS A 298 2.00 -12.54 0.05
N TYR A 299 1.24 -12.37 1.11
CA TYR A 299 1.70 -11.74 2.36
C TYR A 299 2.06 -12.74 3.47
N GLY A 300 1.96 -14.05 3.20
CA GLY A 300 2.28 -15.10 4.18
C GLY A 300 1.31 -15.18 5.35
N ILE A 301 0.05 -14.79 5.14
CA ILE A 301 -1.01 -14.84 6.15
C ILE A 301 -1.56 -16.27 6.22
N ASN A 302 -1.54 -16.88 7.38
CA ASN A 302 -1.91 -18.28 7.59
C ASN A 302 -3.35 -18.49 8.11
N ASN A 303 -4.04 -17.42 8.49
CA ASN A 303 -5.42 -17.46 8.97
C ASN A 303 -6.22 -16.33 8.31
N ILE A 304 -7.31 -16.70 7.62
CA ILE A 304 -8.18 -15.75 6.91
C ILE A 304 -8.83 -14.74 7.86
N LYS A 305 -9.11 -15.10 9.11
CA LYS A 305 -9.74 -14.22 10.11
C LYS A 305 -8.93 -12.95 10.37
N LEU A 306 -7.59 -13.02 10.26
CA LEU A 306 -6.73 -11.84 10.39
C LEU A 306 -7.01 -10.75 9.36
N LEU A 307 -7.60 -11.10 8.22
CA LEU A 307 -8.02 -10.14 7.19
C LEU A 307 -9.34 -9.42 7.55
N PHE A 308 -10.10 -9.94 8.52
CA PHE A 308 -11.42 -9.39 8.88
C PHE A 308 -11.48 -8.80 10.29
N GLU A 309 -10.48 -9.08 11.15
CA GLU A 309 -10.42 -8.57 12.52
C GLU A 309 -10.03 -7.09 12.63
N SER A 310 -9.62 -6.47 11.53
CA SER A 310 -9.20 -5.05 11.47
C SER A 310 -8.07 -4.70 12.47
N ASP A 311 -7.21 -5.65 12.82
CA ASP A 311 -6.08 -5.42 13.72
C ASP A 311 -4.99 -4.60 13.02
N LEU A 312 -4.78 -3.38 13.50
CA LEU A 312 -3.78 -2.46 12.94
C LEU A 312 -2.36 -3.02 12.99
N ARG A 313 -2.05 -3.92 13.94
CA ARG A 313 -0.73 -4.57 14.02
C ARG A 313 -0.48 -5.49 12.83
N VAL A 314 -1.52 -6.07 12.25
CA VAL A 314 -1.45 -6.87 11.01
C VAL A 314 -1.27 -5.96 9.82
N LEU A 315 -2.07 -4.88 9.73
CA LEU A 315 -2.01 -3.94 8.63
C LEU A 315 -0.67 -3.16 8.57
N ASP A 316 -0.12 -2.82 9.73
CA ASP A 316 1.19 -2.13 9.84
C ASP A 316 2.37 -2.99 9.33
N GLN A 317 2.22 -4.32 9.22
CA GLN A 317 3.24 -5.24 8.71
C GLN A 317 3.19 -5.42 7.19
N ILE A 318 2.13 -4.95 6.57
CA ILE A 318 1.88 -5.12 5.13
C ILE A 318 2.21 -3.81 4.45
N ASP A 319 3.44 -3.70 3.98
CA ASP A 319 3.88 -2.56 3.17
C ASP A 319 3.30 -2.63 1.75
N ASP A 320 3.01 -1.47 1.16
CA ASP A 320 2.77 -1.32 -0.28
C ASP A 320 4.08 -1.66 -1.03
N LYS A 321 4.28 -2.94 -1.37
CA LYS A 321 5.41 -3.41 -2.19
C LYS A 321 4.95 -3.76 -3.59
#